data_52e622ba3f9a4509064d0936a01e1c1c
#
_entry.id   52e622ba3f9a4509064d0936a01e1c1c
#
_cell.length_a   1.000
_cell.length_b   1.000
_cell.length_c   1.000
_cell.angle_alpha   90.00
_cell.angle_beta   90.00
_cell.angle_gamma   90.00
#
_symmetry.space_group_name_H-M   'P 1'
#
loop_
_entity.id
_entity.type
_entity.pdbx_description
1 polymer ?
#
loop_
_entity_poly.entity_id
_entity_poly.type
_entity_poly.pdbx_seq_one_letter_code
_entity_poly.pdbx_strand_id
1 'polypeptide(L)'
;MKHAAIIAFAALVVGLTTGAAAQQKSPGAGPVIVLETVKGTIEFETYPDEAPKTVARIVELVKKGFYNGQRFHRADDLAIQIGDPTTRDMTKMDEWGRQGSGQPIGIAEITKKRRNLAGAVGMGHAGDPAQADSQFYMLKRAAPSLDGKYTVFGHVLHGMDVISKIRVGDVLKRAYVKP
;
A
#
# COMPACT_ATOMS: atom_id res chain seq x y z
N MET A 1 -62.15 17.66 -39.54
CA MET A 1 -60.85 18.27 -39.19
C MET A 1 -60.38 17.59 -37.91
N LYS A 2 -59.40 16.66 -38.04
CA LYS A 2 -58.90 15.85 -36.90
C LYS A 2 -57.45 16.29 -36.67
N HIS A 3 -57.15 16.90 -35.50
CA HIS A 3 -55.84 17.31 -35.12
C HIS A 3 -55.13 16.13 -34.42
N ALA A 4 -54.05 15.62 -34.99
CA ALA A 4 -53.18 14.63 -34.38
C ALA A 4 -52.10 15.36 -33.56
N ALA A 5 -52.08 15.12 -32.26
CA ALA A 5 -51.03 15.60 -31.37
C ALA A 5 -49.83 14.61 -31.38
N ILE A 6 -48.68 15.10 -31.78
CA ILE A 6 -47.43 14.34 -31.71
C ILE A 6 -46.80 14.56 -30.35
N ILE A 7 -46.75 13.51 -29.52
CA ILE A 7 -46.03 13.50 -28.24
C ILE A 7 -44.58 13.08 -28.50
N ALA A 8 -43.66 14.01 -28.36
CA ALA A 8 -42.21 13.73 -28.41
C ALA A 8 -41.73 13.17 -27.06
N PHE A 9 -41.30 11.93 -27.03
CA PHE A 9 -40.64 11.32 -25.89
C PHE A 9 -39.17 11.71 -25.89
N ALA A 10 -38.79 12.60 -24.98
CA ALA A 10 -37.37 12.90 -24.72
C ALA A 10 -36.79 11.82 -23.78
N ALA A 11 -35.96 10.93 -24.33
CA ALA A 11 -35.20 9.95 -23.54
C ALA A 11 -34.06 10.64 -22.81
N LEU A 12 -34.20 10.81 -21.48
CA LEU A 12 -33.12 11.29 -20.62
C LEU A 12 -32.10 10.15 -20.38
N VAL A 13 -30.99 10.18 -21.08
CA VAL A 13 -29.86 9.27 -20.83
C VAL A 13 -29.10 9.78 -19.60
N VAL A 14 -29.38 9.20 -18.43
CA VAL A 14 -28.59 9.41 -17.22
C VAL A 14 -27.32 8.57 -17.36
N GLY A 15 -26.23 9.20 -17.76
CA GLY A 15 -24.91 8.59 -17.73
C GLY A 15 -24.46 8.35 -16.30
N LEU A 16 -24.50 7.10 -15.82
CA LEU A 16 -23.83 6.71 -14.58
C LEU A 16 -22.32 6.75 -14.80
N THR A 17 -21.69 7.87 -14.44
CA THR A 17 -20.24 7.91 -14.23
C THR A 17 -19.93 7.18 -12.92
N THR A 18 -19.52 5.93 -12.97
CA THR A 18 -18.91 5.24 -11.83
C THR A 18 -17.53 5.83 -11.59
N GLY A 19 -17.48 7.02 -11.02
CA GLY A 19 -16.26 7.54 -10.42
C GLY A 19 -15.94 6.66 -9.22
N ALA A 20 -14.80 5.96 -9.25
CA ALA A 20 -14.26 5.32 -8.06
C ALA A 20 -14.16 6.41 -6.97
N ALA A 21 -15.00 6.32 -5.94
CA ALA A 21 -14.99 7.28 -4.85
C ALA A 21 -13.61 7.26 -4.22
N ALA A 22 -12.92 8.39 -4.28
CA ALA A 22 -11.64 8.58 -3.62
C ALA A 22 -11.84 8.35 -2.11
N GLN A 23 -11.14 7.35 -1.56
CA GLN A 23 -11.28 7.04 -0.14
C GLN A 23 -10.69 8.17 0.68
N GLN A 24 -11.52 8.79 1.52
CA GLN A 24 -11.11 9.92 2.33
C GLN A 24 -10.13 9.45 3.41
N LYS A 25 -9.09 10.27 3.65
CA LYS A 25 -8.10 10.01 4.71
C LYS A 25 -8.76 9.85 6.07
N SER A 26 -8.29 8.87 6.86
CA SER A 26 -8.81 8.62 8.21
C SER A 26 -8.50 9.78 9.17
N PRO A 27 -9.35 10.05 10.17
CA PRO A 27 -9.03 11.01 11.22
C PRO A 27 -7.71 10.65 11.92
N GLY A 28 -6.83 11.65 12.10
CA GLY A 28 -5.51 11.45 12.73
C GLY A 28 -4.46 10.78 11.85
N ALA A 29 -4.77 10.49 10.57
CA ALA A 29 -3.78 9.94 9.65
C ALA A 29 -2.68 10.97 9.32
N GLY A 30 -1.44 10.50 9.29
CA GLY A 30 -0.24 11.26 9.00
C GLY A 30 0.01 11.45 7.49
N PRO A 31 1.29 11.53 7.08
CA PRO A 31 1.67 11.65 5.68
C PRO A 31 1.09 10.55 4.80
N VAL A 32 0.70 10.90 3.59
CA VAL A 32 0.35 9.95 2.55
C VAL A 32 1.60 9.63 1.75
N ILE A 33 1.85 8.32 1.54
CA ILE A 33 2.95 7.84 0.71
C ILE A 33 2.39 7.37 -0.63
N VAL A 34 3.05 7.79 -1.70
CA VAL A 34 2.72 7.43 -3.08
C VAL A 34 3.79 6.50 -3.64
N LEU A 35 3.36 5.38 -4.21
CA LEU A 35 4.21 4.39 -4.88
C LEU A 35 3.86 4.36 -6.37
N GLU A 36 4.75 4.86 -7.22
CA GLU A 36 4.61 4.78 -8.67
C GLU A 36 5.24 3.47 -9.18
N THR A 37 4.41 2.53 -9.57
CA THR A 37 4.85 1.21 -10.04
C THR A 37 4.76 1.08 -11.56
N VAL A 38 5.28 -0.02 -12.11
CA VAL A 38 5.07 -0.36 -13.53
C VAL A 38 3.63 -0.75 -13.86
N LYS A 39 2.77 -0.99 -12.85
CA LYS A 39 1.35 -1.37 -13.01
C LYS A 39 0.37 -0.23 -12.71
N GLY A 40 0.85 0.90 -12.20
CA GLY A 40 0.06 2.05 -11.79
C GLY A 40 0.51 2.60 -10.45
N THR A 41 -0.29 3.51 -9.90
CA THR A 41 0.00 4.22 -8.65
C THR A 41 -0.78 3.61 -7.49
N ILE A 42 -0.11 3.47 -6.34
CA ILE A 42 -0.71 3.08 -5.06
C ILE A 42 -0.50 4.23 -4.09
N GLU A 43 -1.54 4.65 -3.37
CA GLU A 43 -1.45 5.66 -2.32
C GLU A 43 -1.90 5.04 -1.00
N PHE A 44 -1.16 5.26 0.07
CA PHE A 44 -1.56 4.83 1.41
C PHE A 44 -1.29 5.92 2.44
N GLU A 45 -2.21 6.03 3.40
CA GLU A 45 -2.05 6.87 4.59
C GLU A 45 -1.21 6.16 5.65
N THR A 46 -0.59 6.94 6.54
CA THR A 46 0.18 6.41 7.66
C THR A 46 -0.47 6.75 8.99
N TYR A 47 -0.12 6.01 10.05
CA TYR A 47 -0.69 6.14 11.39
C TYR A 47 0.38 6.53 12.43
N PRO A 48 0.85 7.80 12.44
CA PRO A 48 1.93 8.23 13.33
C PRO A 48 1.55 8.21 14.83
N ASP A 49 0.25 8.30 15.16
CA ASP A 49 -0.21 8.26 16.55
C ASP A 49 -0.12 6.84 17.15
N GLU A 50 -0.23 5.80 16.31
CA GLU A 50 -0.17 4.40 16.75
C GLU A 50 1.19 3.74 16.50
N ALA A 51 1.94 4.24 15.49
CA ALA A 51 3.24 3.68 15.10
C ALA A 51 4.26 4.78 14.75
N PRO A 52 4.57 5.69 15.69
CA PRO A 52 5.37 6.89 15.42
C PRO A 52 6.77 6.59 14.88
N LYS A 53 7.48 5.62 15.46
CA LYS A 53 8.84 5.28 15.03
C LYS A 53 8.85 4.57 13.68
N THR A 54 7.90 3.68 13.46
CA THR A 54 7.72 3.00 12.17
C THR A 54 7.41 4.00 11.06
N VAL A 55 6.44 4.89 11.28
CA VAL A 55 6.09 5.93 10.29
C VAL A 55 7.27 6.86 10.02
N ALA A 56 7.96 7.33 11.06
CA ALA A 56 9.14 8.19 10.91
C ALA A 56 10.23 7.50 10.06
N ARG A 57 10.51 6.21 10.35
CA ARG A 57 11.50 5.43 9.59
C ARG A 57 11.11 5.24 8.14
N ILE A 58 9.88 4.84 7.85
CA ILE A 58 9.43 4.64 6.47
C ILE A 58 9.43 5.96 5.69
N VAL A 59 8.96 7.05 6.29
CA VAL A 59 9.00 8.39 5.67
C VAL A 59 10.43 8.85 5.38
N GLU A 60 11.37 8.62 6.30
CA GLU A 60 12.79 8.89 6.09
C GLU A 60 13.34 8.13 4.87
N LEU A 61 13.11 6.82 4.81
CA LEU A 61 13.55 5.97 3.70
C LEU A 61 12.92 6.39 2.37
N VAL A 62 11.64 6.75 2.36
CA VAL A 62 10.95 7.29 1.18
C VAL A 62 11.61 8.58 0.71
N LYS A 63 11.87 9.53 1.61
CA LYS A 63 12.52 10.81 1.29
C LYS A 63 13.94 10.64 0.76
N LYS A 64 14.66 9.61 1.23
CA LYS A 64 16.00 9.25 0.74
C LYS A 64 15.97 8.50 -0.60
N GLY A 65 14.80 8.19 -1.14
CA GLY A 65 14.66 7.41 -2.37
C GLY A 65 15.06 5.94 -2.23
N PHE A 66 15.12 5.42 -0.99
CA PHE A 66 15.55 4.06 -0.69
C PHE A 66 14.75 2.99 -1.46
N TYR A 67 13.47 3.21 -1.69
CA TYR A 67 12.59 2.26 -2.38
C TYR A 67 12.68 2.32 -3.90
N ASN A 68 13.24 3.40 -4.46
CA ASN A 68 13.26 3.62 -5.91
C ASN A 68 14.06 2.53 -6.63
N GLY A 69 13.47 1.95 -7.67
CA GLY A 69 14.08 0.87 -8.45
C GLY A 69 14.04 -0.51 -7.80
N GLN A 70 13.54 -0.63 -6.56
CA GLN A 70 13.30 -1.94 -5.94
C GLN A 70 12.15 -2.67 -6.62
N ARG A 71 12.11 -3.98 -6.42
CA ARG A 71 11.07 -4.86 -6.95
C ARG A 71 10.27 -5.48 -5.81
N PHE A 72 9.01 -5.79 -6.10
CA PHE A 72 8.20 -6.59 -5.20
C PHE A 72 8.75 -8.02 -5.18
N HIS A 73 9.27 -8.44 -4.03
CA HIS A 73 9.84 -9.79 -3.85
C HIS A 73 8.79 -10.82 -3.43
N ARG A 74 7.61 -10.36 -3.00
CA ARG A 74 6.46 -11.19 -2.71
C ARG A 74 5.21 -10.60 -3.37
N ALA A 75 4.43 -11.44 -4.04
CA ALA A 75 3.14 -11.11 -4.63
C ALA A 75 2.31 -12.39 -4.73
N ASP A 76 1.59 -12.72 -3.66
CA ASP A 76 0.71 -13.87 -3.55
C ASP A 76 -0.77 -13.45 -3.42
N ASP A 77 -1.67 -14.39 -3.11
CA ASP A 77 -3.10 -14.13 -2.94
C ASP A 77 -3.41 -13.32 -1.66
N LEU A 78 -2.49 -13.28 -0.71
CA LEU A 78 -2.67 -12.55 0.55
C LEU A 78 -2.15 -11.13 0.47
N ALA A 79 -0.94 -10.93 -0.09
CA ALA A 79 -0.22 -9.66 0.00
C ALA A 79 0.77 -9.45 -1.15
N ILE A 80 1.19 -8.20 -1.28
CA ILE A 80 2.45 -7.82 -1.94
C ILE A 80 3.42 -7.30 -0.88
N GLN A 81 4.75 -7.47 -1.08
CA GLN A 81 5.77 -7.00 -0.14
C GLN A 81 6.98 -6.45 -0.89
N ILE A 82 7.56 -5.39 -0.33
CA ILE A 82 8.71 -4.65 -0.87
C ILE A 82 9.61 -4.17 0.28
N GLY A 83 10.81 -3.67 -0.01
CA GLY A 83 11.68 -3.03 0.97
C GLY A 83 13.03 -3.72 1.15
N ASP A 84 13.35 -4.69 0.29
CA ASP A 84 14.66 -5.31 0.23
C ASP A 84 15.48 -4.69 -0.92
N PRO A 85 16.60 -3.99 -0.64
CA PRO A 85 17.42 -3.32 -1.65
C PRO A 85 18.11 -4.28 -2.63
N THR A 86 18.30 -5.56 -2.27
CA THR A 86 18.90 -6.57 -3.16
C THR A 86 18.02 -6.88 -4.36
N THR A 87 16.72 -6.55 -4.29
CA THR A 87 15.75 -6.77 -5.37
C THR A 87 16.03 -5.93 -6.63
N ARG A 88 16.93 -4.95 -6.56
CA ARG A 88 17.40 -4.24 -7.77
C ARG A 88 18.24 -5.12 -8.68
N ASP A 89 18.88 -6.14 -8.12
CA ASP A 89 19.73 -7.08 -8.83
C ASP A 89 18.94 -8.36 -9.15
N MET A 90 18.61 -8.55 -10.42
CA MET A 90 17.86 -9.72 -10.90
C MET A 90 18.65 -11.03 -10.80
N THR A 91 19.99 -10.96 -10.69
CA THR A 91 20.82 -12.16 -10.52
C THR A 91 20.76 -12.76 -9.12
N LYS A 92 20.15 -12.02 -8.16
CA LYS A 92 20.02 -12.39 -6.73
C LYS A 92 18.59 -12.73 -6.31
N MET A 93 17.76 -13.19 -7.22
CA MET A 93 16.35 -13.47 -6.92
C MET A 93 16.13 -14.47 -5.79
N ASP A 94 17.01 -15.42 -5.60
CA ASP A 94 16.98 -16.43 -4.54
C ASP A 94 17.34 -15.85 -3.15
N GLU A 95 17.94 -14.66 -3.10
CA GLU A 95 18.24 -13.92 -1.87
C GLU A 95 17.15 -12.90 -1.47
N TRP A 96 16.22 -12.61 -2.38
CA TRP A 96 15.22 -11.56 -2.16
C TRP A 96 14.35 -11.81 -0.92
N GLY A 97 14.00 -10.71 -0.24
CA GLY A 97 13.18 -10.72 0.97
C GLY A 97 13.97 -10.96 2.26
N ARG A 98 15.30 -11.12 2.18
CA ARG A 98 16.16 -11.41 3.33
C ARG A 98 16.86 -10.18 3.91
N GLN A 99 16.97 -9.10 3.13
CA GLN A 99 17.72 -7.91 3.52
C GLN A 99 16.79 -6.72 3.80
N GLY A 100 17.33 -5.74 4.50
CA GLY A 100 16.67 -4.46 4.78
C GLY A 100 17.63 -3.30 4.58
N SER A 101 17.31 -2.16 5.18
CA SER A 101 18.15 -0.95 5.14
C SER A 101 19.38 -1.06 6.06
N GLY A 102 19.45 -2.08 6.90
CA GLY A 102 20.50 -2.30 7.89
C GLY A 102 20.28 -1.56 9.21
N GLN A 103 19.11 -0.96 9.42
CA GLN A 103 18.77 -0.24 10.67
C GLN A 103 17.37 -0.62 11.14
N PRO A 104 17.24 -1.60 12.03
CA PRO A 104 15.96 -1.98 12.63
C PRO A 104 15.30 -0.81 13.36
N ILE A 105 13.96 -0.80 13.38
CA ILE A 105 13.15 0.20 14.11
C ILE A 105 13.42 0.10 15.62
N GLY A 106 13.75 -1.09 16.13
CA GLY A 106 14.13 -1.35 17.51
C GLY A 106 12.94 -1.44 18.47
N ILE A 107 11.71 -1.39 17.97
CA ILE A 107 10.48 -1.52 18.76
C ILE A 107 9.36 -2.12 17.90
N ALA A 108 8.48 -2.90 18.54
CA ALA A 108 7.24 -3.37 17.96
C ALA A 108 6.10 -2.42 18.35
N GLU A 109 5.56 -1.65 17.39
CA GLU A 109 4.45 -0.73 17.63
C GLU A 109 3.11 -1.39 17.28
N ILE A 110 2.83 -2.54 17.90
CA ILE A 110 1.63 -3.34 17.67
C ILE A 110 0.49 -2.83 18.52
N THR A 111 -0.64 -2.49 17.90
CA THR A 111 -1.84 -2.00 18.59
C THR A 111 -3.07 -2.84 18.23
N LYS A 112 -4.02 -2.96 19.19
CA LYS A 112 -5.32 -3.57 18.95
C LYS A 112 -6.26 -2.69 18.09
N LYS A 113 -5.96 -1.41 17.95
CA LYS A 113 -6.76 -0.46 17.14
C LYS A 113 -6.63 -0.73 15.66
N ARG A 114 -5.46 -1.22 15.20
CA ARG A 114 -5.17 -1.46 13.78
C ARG A 114 -5.08 -2.95 13.52
N ARG A 115 -5.97 -3.42 12.66
CA ARG A 115 -6.10 -4.83 12.29
C ARG A 115 -5.57 -5.04 10.87
N ASN A 116 -5.18 -6.27 10.58
CA ASN A 116 -4.74 -6.70 9.26
C ASN A 116 -5.95 -6.94 8.33
N LEU A 117 -6.66 -5.87 7.98
CA LEU A 117 -7.78 -5.88 7.03
C LEU A 117 -7.26 -5.77 5.59
N ALA A 118 -8.15 -5.93 4.59
CA ALA A 118 -7.80 -5.62 3.20
C ALA A 118 -7.32 -4.16 3.12
N GLY A 119 -6.23 -3.90 2.39
CA GLY A 119 -5.60 -2.58 2.31
C GLY A 119 -4.69 -2.21 3.49
N ALA A 120 -4.61 -3.00 4.56
CA ALA A 120 -3.66 -2.72 5.65
C ALA A 120 -2.21 -2.75 5.13
N VAL A 121 -1.41 -1.79 5.61
CA VAL A 121 0.03 -1.71 5.36
C VAL A 121 0.75 -2.03 6.66
N GLY A 122 1.53 -3.12 6.67
CA GLY A 122 2.20 -3.61 7.87
C GLY A 122 3.68 -3.92 7.63
N MET A 123 4.48 -3.86 8.71
CA MET A 123 5.91 -4.14 8.66
C MET A 123 6.18 -5.64 8.52
N GLY A 124 7.09 -6.00 7.60
CA GLY A 124 7.63 -7.36 7.51
C GLY A 124 8.76 -7.56 8.52
N HIS A 125 8.82 -8.76 9.11
CA HIS A 125 9.91 -9.19 10.00
C HIS A 125 10.11 -10.70 9.96
N ALA A 126 11.28 -11.18 10.37
CA ALA A 126 11.64 -12.60 10.42
C ALA A 126 11.60 -13.12 11.89
N GLY A 127 10.41 -13.09 12.51
CA GLY A 127 10.20 -13.59 13.87
C GLY A 127 10.03 -12.50 14.92
N ASP A 128 11.03 -11.66 15.15
CA ASP A 128 10.96 -10.55 16.11
C ASP A 128 10.44 -9.25 15.45
N PRO A 129 9.26 -8.74 15.82
CA PRO A 129 8.71 -7.51 15.24
C PRO A 129 9.53 -6.25 15.58
N ALA A 130 10.36 -6.25 16.61
CA ALA A 130 11.28 -5.14 16.91
C ALA A 130 12.44 -5.05 15.91
N GLN A 131 12.74 -6.15 15.21
CA GLN A 131 13.76 -6.21 14.13
C GLN A 131 13.20 -5.82 12.76
N ALA A 132 11.93 -5.40 12.66
CA ALA A 132 11.39 -4.80 11.45
C ALA A 132 12.25 -3.58 11.05
N ASP A 133 12.52 -3.43 9.75
CA ASP A 133 13.44 -2.40 9.24
C ASP A 133 12.79 -1.59 8.11
N SER A 134 12.93 -2.05 6.89
CA SER A 134 12.44 -1.35 5.68
C SER A 134 11.38 -2.12 4.90
N GLN A 135 11.25 -3.42 5.16
CA GLN A 135 10.26 -4.23 4.44
C GLN A 135 8.85 -4.01 4.97
N PHE A 136 7.91 -3.76 4.06
CA PHE A 136 6.49 -3.69 4.40
C PHE A 136 5.64 -4.42 3.37
N TYR A 137 4.49 -4.91 3.83
CA TYR A 137 3.48 -5.56 2.99
C TYR A 137 2.22 -4.70 2.87
N MET A 138 1.45 -4.94 1.81
CA MET A 138 0.09 -4.43 1.61
C MET A 138 -0.85 -5.62 1.39
N LEU A 139 -1.91 -5.71 2.18
CA LEU A 139 -2.83 -6.83 2.15
C LEU A 139 -3.87 -6.69 1.04
N LYS A 140 -4.05 -7.75 0.25
CA LYS A 140 -5.13 -7.87 -0.75
C LYS A 140 -6.48 -8.22 -0.11
N ARG A 141 -6.46 -8.93 1.01
CA ARG A 141 -7.62 -9.38 1.79
C ARG A 141 -7.31 -9.38 3.29
N ALA A 142 -8.34 -9.48 4.11
CA ALA A 142 -8.14 -9.56 5.56
C ALA A 142 -7.33 -10.81 5.98
N ALA A 143 -6.45 -10.61 6.97
CA ALA A 143 -5.59 -11.64 7.55
C ALA A 143 -5.61 -11.59 9.09
N PRO A 144 -6.72 -12.00 9.75
CA PRO A 144 -6.84 -11.92 11.21
C PRO A 144 -5.76 -12.69 11.97
N SER A 145 -5.16 -13.71 11.38
CA SER A 145 -4.05 -14.48 11.97
C SER A 145 -2.77 -13.66 12.18
N LEU A 146 -2.66 -12.48 11.55
CA LEU A 146 -1.54 -11.54 11.69
C LEU A 146 -1.82 -10.49 12.79
N ASP A 147 -3.05 -10.36 13.28
CA ASP A 147 -3.41 -9.40 14.32
C ASP A 147 -2.61 -9.67 15.60
N GLY A 148 -2.06 -8.61 16.20
CA GLY A 148 -1.22 -8.71 17.38
C GLY A 148 0.20 -9.23 17.16
N LYS A 149 0.60 -9.51 15.91
CA LYS A 149 1.94 -10.02 15.56
C LYS A 149 2.75 -9.07 14.70
N TYR A 150 2.09 -8.16 13.98
CA TYR A 150 2.73 -7.23 13.04
C TYR A 150 2.30 -5.80 13.32
N THR A 151 3.23 -4.85 13.22
CA THR A 151 2.93 -3.42 13.28
C THR A 151 2.19 -3.02 12.02
N VAL A 152 0.90 -2.68 12.14
CA VAL A 152 0.12 -2.05 11.07
C VAL A 152 0.29 -0.55 11.21
N PHE A 153 0.94 0.09 10.22
CA PHE A 153 1.30 1.51 10.28
C PHE A 153 0.62 2.36 9.21
N GLY A 154 -0.24 1.78 8.38
CA GLY A 154 -0.95 2.52 7.35
C GLY A 154 -2.09 1.74 6.71
N HIS A 155 -2.79 2.40 5.78
CA HIS A 155 -3.88 1.81 5.00
C HIS A 155 -3.91 2.38 3.58
N VAL A 156 -4.17 1.53 2.59
CA VAL A 156 -4.27 1.91 1.17
C VAL A 156 -5.53 2.74 0.95
N LEU A 157 -5.34 3.94 0.40
CA LEU A 157 -6.42 4.85 -0.01
C LEU A 157 -6.82 4.64 -1.47
N HIS A 158 -5.80 4.40 -2.33
CA HIS A 158 -5.99 4.23 -3.77
C HIS A 158 -5.06 3.14 -4.30
N GLY A 159 -5.50 2.42 -5.34
CA GLY A 159 -4.65 1.47 -6.06
C GLY A 159 -4.78 0.02 -5.58
N MET A 160 -5.87 -0.39 -4.91
CA MET A 160 -6.13 -1.80 -4.61
C MET A 160 -6.22 -2.66 -5.88
N ASP A 161 -6.72 -2.10 -6.98
CA ASP A 161 -6.71 -2.74 -8.30
C ASP A 161 -5.29 -2.89 -8.87
N VAL A 162 -4.40 -1.93 -8.57
CA VAL A 162 -2.97 -2.01 -8.93
C VAL A 162 -2.30 -3.10 -8.10
N ILE A 163 -2.53 -3.14 -6.78
CA ILE A 163 -2.02 -4.17 -5.86
C ILE A 163 -2.37 -5.58 -6.35
N SER A 164 -3.58 -5.78 -6.87
CA SER A 164 -4.03 -7.07 -7.39
C SER A 164 -3.27 -7.52 -8.66
N LYS A 165 -2.74 -6.56 -9.43
CA LYS A 165 -2.01 -6.79 -10.69
C LYS A 165 -0.50 -6.96 -10.49
N ILE A 166 0.05 -6.55 -9.34
CA ILE A 166 1.48 -6.69 -9.02
C ILE A 166 1.89 -8.15 -9.02
N ARG A 167 3.07 -8.42 -9.58
CA ARG A 167 3.73 -9.73 -9.61
C ARG A 167 5.14 -9.60 -9.03
N VAL A 168 5.71 -10.72 -8.60
CA VAL A 168 7.13 -10.78 -8.20
C VAL A 168 7.99 -10.28 -9.34
N GLY A 169 8.94 -9.38 -9.03
CA GLY A 169 9.81 -8.74 -10.02
C GLY A 169 9.30 -7.43 -10.62
N ASP A 170 8.03 -7.06 -10.42
CA ASP A 170 7.51 -5.75 -10.84
C ASP A 170 8.26 -4.62 -10.11
N VAL A 171 8.59 -3.56 -10.84
CA VAL A 171 9.42 -2.46 -10.34
C VAL A 171 8.57 -1.38 -9.68
N LEU A 172 9.02 -0.92 -8.53
CA LEU A 172 8.65 0.37 -7.94
C LEU A 172 9.57 1.44 -8.54
N LYS A 173 9.03 2.27 -9.43
CA LYS A 173 9.79 3.32 -10.12
C LYS A 173 10.20 4.42 -9.15
N ARG A 174 9.27 4.86 -8.30
CA ARG A 174 9.45 5.95 -7.36
C ARG A 174 8.51 5.83 -6.17
N ALA A 175 9.02 6.18 -4.98
CA ALA A 175 8.23 6.42 -3.78
C ALA A 175 8.42 7.87 -3.31
N TYR A 176 7.34 8.55 -2.90
CA TYR A 176 7.43 9.89 -2.33
C TYR A 176 6.31 10.16 -1.34
N VAL A 177 6.53 11.16 -0.47
CA VAL A 177 5.50 11.68 0.42
C VAL A 177 4.66 12.68 -0.37
N LYS A 178 3.34 12.51 -0.37
CA LYS A 178 2.42 13.41 -1.06
C LYS A 178 2.49 14.80 -0.41
N PRO A 179 2.60 15.89 -1.20
CA PRO A 179 2.60 17.26 -0.69
C PRO A 179 1.35 17.61 0.12
#